data_70f6302aa2b80d60b993512b17c32336
#
_entry.id   70f6302aa2b80d60b993512b17c32336
#
_cell.length_a   1.000
_cell.length_b   1.000
_cell.length_c   1.000
_cell.angle_alpha   90.00
_cell.angle_beta   90.00
_cell.angle_gamma   90.00
#
_symmetry.space_group_name_H-M   'P 1'
#
loop_
_entity.id
_entity.type
_entity.pdbx_description
1 polymer ?
#
loop_
_entity_poly.entity_id
_entity_poly.type
_entity_poly.pdbx_seq_one_letter_code
_entity_poly.pdbx_strand_id
1 'polypeptide(L)'
;SLYTYSIFSAKQAGIENPTSVTTLVALLVCLAPTTIGALLSAIGIAGMSRLNQANVLAMSGRAIEAAGDVDILMLDKTGTITLGNRKASAFIPVDGASEQDLADAAQLSSLADETPEGRSVVILAKEKFNIRGRELSDKNMTFIPFTAKTRMSGVDYDGNEIRKGAADTMQKYVTENGGVYSEECDRIVKEIANKGGTPLVVAKNHKILGVIHLKDIIKQGVKEKFADLRKM
;
A
#
# COMPACT_ATOMS: atom_id res chain seq x y z
N SER A 1 28.35 3.10 47.70
CA SER A 1 27.85 4.40 48.19
C SER A 1 26.71 4.25 49.21
N LEU A 2 25.75 3.36 49.04
CA LEU A 2 24.66 3.13 50.02
C LEU A 2 25.19 2.57 51.35
N TYR A 3 26.17 1.67 51.29
CA TYR A 3 26.82 1.10 52.48
C TYR A 3 27.60 2.15 53.28
N THR A 4 28.41 2.97 52.62
CA THR A 4 29.14 4.07 53.28
C THR A 4 28.22 5.10 53.88
N TYR A 5 27.09 5.44 53.23
CA TYR A 5 26.05 6.32 53.72
C TYR A 5 25.36 5.72 54.95
N SER A 6 25.01 4.43 54.90
CA SER A 6 24.37 3.70 56.01
C SER A 6 25.26 3.69 57.27
N ILE A 7 26.55 3.45 57.15
CA ILE A 7 27.51 3.52 58.27
C ILE A 7 27.62 4.93 58.81
N PHE A 8 27.72 5.94 57.96
CA PHE A 8 27.79 7.34 58.37
C PHE A 8 26.55 7.77 59.15
N SER A 9 25.38 7.44 58.62
CA SER A 9 24.08 7.76 59.22
C SER A 9 23.90 7.06 60.57
N ALA A 10 24.24 5.78 60.68
CA ALA A 10 24.21 5.01 61.93
C ALA A 10 25.15 5.58 63.00
N LYS A 11 26.33 6.02 62.61
CA LYS A 11 27.28 6.64 63.49
C LYS A 11 26.82 7.98 64.04
N GLN A 12 26.15 8.78 63.21
CA GLN A 12 25.53 10.04 63.66
C GLN A 12 24.32 9.82 64.59
N ALA A 13 23.55 8.75 64.35
CA ALA A 13 22.38 8.40 65.14
C ALA A 13 22.69 7.63 66.44
N GLY A 14 23.97 7.34 66.74
CA GLY A 14 24.40 6.59 67.95
C GLY A 14 23.98 5.13 67.95
N ILE A 15 23.76 4.53 66.74
CA ILE A 15 23.34 3.14 66.59
C ILE A 15 24.61 2.24 66.57
N GLU A 16 24.72 1.35 67.57
CA GLU A 16 25.92 0.48 67.72
C GLU A 16 26.05 -0.60 66.65
N ASN A 17 24.94 -1.02 66.02
CA ASN A 17 24.91 -2.05 64.98
C ASN A 17 24.50 -1.46 63.62
N PRO A 18 25.39 -0.96 62.79
CA PRO A 18 25.09 -0.49 61.47
C PRO A 18 24.61 -1.65 60.57
N THR A 19 23.80 -1.33 59.57
CA THR A 19 23.28 -2.30 58.61
C THR A 19 24.42 -3.07 57.96
N SER A 20 24.40 -4.40 58.06
CA SER A 20 25.49 -5.23 57.50
C SER A 20 25.43 -5.27 55.96
N VAL A 21 26.56 -5.56 55.33
CA VAL A 21 26.62 -5.75 53.86
C VAL A 21 25.66 -6.86 53.44
N THR A 22 25.57 -7.93 54.22
CA THR A 22 24.63 -9.05 53.95
C THR A 22 23.17 -8.59 53.95
N THR A 23 22.79 -7.72 54.86
CA THR A 23 21.43 -7.18 54.89
C THR A 23 21.12 -6.30 53.66
N LEU A 24 22.08 -5.49 53.22
CA LEU A 24 21.94 -4.66 52.02
C LEU A 24 21.86 -5.50 50.75
N VAL A 25 22.67 -6.58 50.66
CA VAL A 25 22.59 -7.51 49.53
C VAL A 25 21.27 -8.27 49.54
N ALA A 26 20.79 -8.75 50.70
CA ALA A 26 19.51 -9.40 50.82
C ALA A 26 18.36 -8.44 50.40
N LEU A 27 18.42 -7.18 50.83
CA LEU A 27 17.47 -6.18 50.44
C LEU A 27 17.47 -5.91 48.91
N LEU A 28 18.66 -5.82 48.34
CA LEU A 28 18.83 -5.66 46.88
C LEU A 28 18.22 -6.82 46.10
N VAL A 29 18.48 -8.06 46.56
CA VAL A 29 17.91 -9.26 45.93
C VAL A 29 16.39 -9.31 46.08
N CYS A 30 15.86 -8.94 47.23
CA CYS A 30 14.41 -8.87 47.46
C CYS A 30 13.72 -7.76 46.63
N LEU A 31 14.38 -6.62 46.48
CA LEU A 31 13.83 -5.49 45.70
C LEU A 31 14.00 -5.65 44.21
N ALA A 32 15.00 -6.40 43.75
CA ALA A 32 15.21 -6.66 42.34
C ALA A 32 14.29 -7.82 41.88
N PRO A 33 13.28 -7.58 41.03
CA PRO A 33 12.35 -8.61 40.59
C PRO A 33 12.98 -9.52 39.52
N THR A 34 14.08 -10.21 39.89
CA THR A 34 14.88 -11.03 38.96
C THR A 34 14.07 -12.15 38.32
N THR A 35 13.18 -12.77 39.06
CA THR A 35 12.28 -13.83 38.57
C THR A 35 11.25 -13.27 37.56
N ILE A 36 10.70 -12.08 37.84
CA ILE A 36 9.74 -11.42 36.94
C ILE A 36 10.43 -11.01 35.65
N GLY A 37 11.63 -10.40 35.72
CA GLY A 37 12.39 -10.01 34.53
C GLY A 37 12.76 -11.20 33.63
N ALA A 38 13.19 -12.33 34.22
CA ALA A 38 13.47 -13.54 33.46
C ALA A 38 12.19 -14.17 32.84
N LEU A 39 11.10 -14.18 33.59
CA LEU A 39 9.81 -14.72 33.11
C LEU A 39 9.23 -13.88 31.98
N LEU A 40 9.26 -12.55 32.07
CA LEU A 40 8.82 -11.64 31.00
C LEU A 40 9.61 -11.86 29.70
N SER A 41 10.93 -12.01 29.82
CA SER A 41 11.77 -12.31 28.65
C SER A 41 11.42 -13.66 28.02
N ALA A 42 11.23 -14.71 28.83
CA ALA A 42 10.86 -16.02 28.35
C ALA A 42 9.48 -16.05 27.66
N ILE A 43 8.48 -15.37 28.26
CA ILE A 43 7.13 -15.24 27.68
C ILE A 43 7.21 -14.45 26.37
N GLY A 44 7.96 -13.36 26.32
CA GLY A 44 8.16 -12.56 25.11
C GLY A 44 8.76 -13.39 23.97
N ILE A 45 9.79 -14.20 24.24
CA ILE A 45 10.41 -15.08 23.24
C ILE A 45 9.43 -16.17 22.76
N ALA A 46 8.69 -16.80 23.69
CA ALA A 46 7.69 -17.81 23.35
C ALA A 46 6.57 -17.19 22.51
N GLY A 47 6.11 -15.97 22.84
CA GLY A 47 5.13 -15.21 22.07
C GLY A 47 5.61 -14.90 20.67
N MET A 48 6.84 -14.41 20.52
CA MET A 48 7.44 -14.15 19.20
C MET A 48 7.54 -15.43 18.35
N SER A 49 7.93 -16.56 18.97
CA SER A 49 8.00 -17.84 18.26
C SER A 49 6.64 -18.29 17.72
N ARG A 50 5.58 -18.16 18.52
CA ARG A 50 4.20 -18.50 18.09
C ARG A 50 3.71 -17.58 16.96
N LEU A 51 3.98 -16.28 17.05
CA LEU A 51 3.61 -15.32 16.01
C LEU A 51 4.37 -15.59 14.71
N ASN A 52 5.66 -15.92 14.79
CA ASN A 52 6.45 -16.29 13.62
C ASN A 52 5.91 -17.53 12.90
N GLN A 53 5.44 -18.54 13.65
CA GLN A 53 4.75 -19.71 13.08
C GLN A 53 3.44 -19.33 12.35
N ALA A 54 2.80 -18.24 12.79
CA ALA A 54 1.61 -17.68 12.14
C ALA A 54 1.93 -16.64 11.04
N ASN A 55 3.20 -16.57 10.60
CA ASN A 55 3.71 -15.59 9.63
C ASN A 55 3.55 -14.11 10.08
N VAL A 56 3.57 -13.85 11.38
CA VAL A 56 3.56 -12.51 11.96
C VAL A 56 4.93 -12.23 12.55
N LEU A 57 5.63 -11.24 12.01
CA LEU A 57 6.95 -10.84 12.48
C LEU A 57 6.80 -9.77 13.58
N ALA A 58 7.01 -10.16 14.83
CA ALA A 58 7.05 -9.21 15.93
C ALA A 58 8.47 -8.72 16.17
N MET A 59 8.64 -7.40 16.31
CA MET A 59 9.95 -6.76 16.50
C MET A 59 10.47 -6.92 17.92
N SER A 60 9.62 -7.14 18.91
CA SER A 60 9.99 -7.32 20.30
C SER A 60 8.87 -7.96 21.12
N GLY A 61 9.19 -8.60 22.26
CA GLY A 61 8.19 -9.11 23.20
C GLY A 61 7.29 -7.99 23.75
N ARG A 62 7.84 -6.80 23.92
CA ARG A 62 7.10 -5.61 24.35
C ARG A 62 6.02 -5.17 23.35
N ALA A 63 6.31 -5.30 22.04
CA ALA A 63 5.33 -4.99 21.01
C ALA A 63 4.12 -5.95 21.05
N ILE A 64 4.36 -7.19 21.44
CA ILE A 64 3.30 -8.22 21.60
C ILE A 64 2.39 -7.87 22.78
N GLU A 65 2.97 -7.50 23.92
CA GLU A 65 2.21 -7.04 25.09
C GLU A 65 1.38 -5.81 24.76
N ALA A 66 1.99 -4.80 24.17
CA ALA A 66 1.30 -3.57 23.79
C ALA A 66 0.18 -3.79 22.78
N ALA A 67 0.32 -4.78 21.89
CA ALA A 67 -0.71 -5.10 20.89
C ALA A 67 -2.01 -5.65 21.51
N GLY A 68 -1.94 -6.21 22.73
CA GLY A 68 -3.11 -6.66 23.48
C GLY A 68 -3.96 -5.53 24.10
N ASP A 69 -3.36 -4.36 24.28
CA ASP A 69 -3.95 -3.24 25.01
C ASP A 69 -4.33 -2.05 24.08
N VAL A 70 -4.40 -2.28 22.77
CA VAL A 70 -4.73 -1.20 21.81
C VAL A 70 -6.23 -0.98 21.74
N ASP A 71 -6.65 0.28 21.89
CA ASP A 71 -8.04 0.71 21.71
C ASP A 71 -8.33 1.12 20.26
N ILE A 72 -7.31 1.53 19.52
CA ILE A 72 -7.44 2.02 18.13
C ILE A 72 -6.47 1.28 17.22
N LEU A 73 -7.01 0.58 16.23
CA LEU A 73 -6.26 -0.10 15.21
C LEU A 73 -6.29 0.70 13.90
N MET A 74 -5.13 1.16 13.44
CA MET A 74 -4.98 1.78 12.13
C MET A 74 -4.42 0.77 11.14
N LEU A 75 -5.18 0.52 10.07
CA LEU A 75 -4.80 -0.43 9.02
C LEU A 75 -4.42 0.33 7.75
N ASP A 76 -3.27 -0.02 7.16
CA ASP A 76 -2.92 0.44 5.83
C ASP A 76 -3.88 -0.18 4.79
N LYS A 77 -4.28 0.61 3.77
CA LYS A 77 -5.16 0.13 2.70
C LYS A 77 -4.39 -0.77 1.74
N THR A 78 -3.28 -0.26 1.23
CA THR A 78 -2.56 -0.87 0.11
C THR A 78 -1.67 -2.03 0.58
N GLY A 79 -1.91 -3.23 0.06
CA GLY A 79 -1.17 -4.43 0.46
C GLY A 79 -1.67 -5.09 1.74
N THR A 80 -2.39 -4.38 2.62
CA THR A 80 -2.99 -4.92 3.84
C THR A 80 -4.45 -5.30 3.62
N ILE A 81 -5.32 -4.33 3.33
CA ILE A 81 -6.74 -4.55 3.01
C ILE A 81 -6.90 -5.00 1.56
N THR A 82 -6.08 -4.43 0.66
CA THR A 82 -6.05 -4.77 -0.77
C THR A 82 -4.84 -5.62 -1.11
N LEU A 83 -4.86 -6.24 -2.31
CA LEU A 83 -3.73 -7.02 -2.82
C LEU A 83 -2.53 -6.15 -3.24
N GLY A 84 -2.67 -4.83 -3.22
CA GLY A 84 -1.66 -3.90 -3.72
C GLY A 84 -1.69 -3.71 -5.24
N ASN A 85 -2.45 -4.53 -5.96
CA ASN A 85 -2.64 -4.42 -7.40
C ASN A 85 -4.01 -3.78 -7.69
N ARG A 86 -4.05 -3.01 -8.78
CA ARG A 86 -5.28 -2.39 -9.28
C ARG A 86 -5.77 -3.15 -10.50
N LYS A 87 -7.09 -3.25 -10.65
CA LYS A 87 -7.73 -3.89 -11.80
C LYS A 87 -8.61 -2.88 -12.53
N ALA A 88 -8.53 -2.87 -13.86
CA ALA A 88 -9.43 -2.10 -14.70
C ALA A 88 -10.87 -2.60 -14.51
N SER A 89 -11.81 -1.69 -14.29
CA SER A 89 -13.21 -1.98 -14.00
C SER A 89 -14.20 -1.36 -14.99
N ALA A 90 -13.84 -0.24 -15.60
CA ALA A 90 -14.67 0.43 -16.57
C ALA A 90 -13.86 1.30 -17.53
N PHE A 91 -14.37 1.47 -18.74
CA PHE A 91 -14.00 2.49 -19.71
C PHE A 91 -15.06 3.57 -19.70
N ILE A 92 -14.67 4.83 -19.52
CA ILE A 92 -15.58 5.98 -19.44
C ILE A 92 -15.19 6.95 -20.55
N PRO A 93 -15.91 6.96 -21.68
CA PRO A 93 -15.62 7.85 -22.79
C PRO A 93 -15.94 9.31 -22.44
N VAL A 94 -15.27 10.25 -23.08
CA VAL A 94 -15.48 11.70 -22.94
C VAL A 94 -15.60 12.35 -24.32
N ASP A 95 -16.13 13.55 -24.35
CA ASP A 95 -16.18 14.43 -25.54
C ASP A 95 -16.77 13.73 -26.78
N GLY A 96 -17.77 12.85 -26.60
CA GLY A 96 -18.46 12.15 -27.67
C GLY A 96 -17.69 10.98 -28.29
N ALA A 97 -16.58 10.55 -27.69
CA ALA A 97 -15.90 9.33 -28.10
C ALA A 97 -16.75 8.09 -27.79
N SER A 98 -16.63 7.02 -28.58
CA SER A 98 -17.31 5.77 -28.28
C SER A 98 -16.54 4.96 -27.22
N GLU A 99 -17.27 4.19 -26.39
CA GLU A 99 -16.65 3.29 -25.42
C GLU A 99 -15.79 2.21 -26.14
N GLN A 100 -16.19 1.81 -27.35
CA GLN A 100 -15.45 0.87 -28.19
C GLN A 100 -14.10 1.45 -28.64
N ASP A 101 -14.07 2.70 -29.13
CA ASP A 101 -12.83 3.34 -29.58
C ASP A 101 -11.87 3.55 -28.40
N LEU A 102 -12.42 3.92 -27.25
CA LEU A 102 -11.63 4.03 -26.01
C LEU A 102 -11.05 2.68 -25.59
N ALA A 103 -11.84 1.62 -25.61
CA ALA A 103 -11.39 0.27 -25.24
C ALA A 103 -10.31 -0.26 -26.21
N ASP A 104 -10.45 0.01 -27.52
CA ASP A 104 -9.48 -0.36 -28.54
C ASP A 104 -8.14 0.35 -28.33
N ALA A 105 -8.19 1.68 -28.15
CA ALA A 105 -7.01 2.47 -27.86
C ALA A 105 -6.33 2.09 -26.52
N ALA A 106 -7.15 1.83 -25.48
CA ALA A 106 -6.68 1.38 -24.18
C ALA A 106 -5.98 0.03 -24.27
N GLN A 107 -6.52 -0.92 -25.02
CA GLN A 107 -5.91 -2.22 -25.26
C GLN A 107 -4.56 -2.06 -25.97
N LEU A 108 -4.54 -1.36 -27.12
CA LEU A 108 -3.33 -1.18 -27.92
C LEU A 108 -2.19 -0.54 -27.11
N SER A 109 -2.48 0.52 -26.36
CA SER A 109 -1.50 1.20 -25.50
C SER A 109 -1.05 0.38 -24.30
N SER A 110 -1.73 -0.73 -24.02
CA SER A 110 -1.42 -1.62 -22.89
C SER A 110 -0.74 -2.93 -23.31
N LEU A 111 -0.60 -3.22 -24.59
CA LEU A 111 -0.02 -4.49 -25.06
C LEU A 111 1.45 -4.65 -24.65
N ALA A 112 2.21 -3.57 -24.61
CA ALA A 112 3.62 -3.57 -24.14
C ALA A 112 3.77 -3.17 -22.68
N ASP A 113 2.66 -2.97 -21.95
CA ASP A 113 2.64 -2.63 -20.54
C ASP A 113 2.57 -3.90 -19.71
N GLU A 114 3.73 -4.37 -19.23
CA GLU A 114 3.85 -5.60 -18.44
C GLU A 114 3.35 -5.46 -16.99
N THR A 115 2.91 -4.27 -16.59
CA THR A 115 2.35 -4.04 -15.25
C THR A 115 1.05 -4.84 -15.05
N PRO A 116 0.71 -5.21 -13.80
CA PRO A 116 -0.58 -5.84 -13.51
C PRO A 116 -1.78 -4.99 -13.96
N GLU A 117 -1.64 -3.67 -13.88
CA GLU A 117 -2.62 -2.69 -14.34
C GLU A 117 -2.80 -2.77 -15.88
N GLY A 118 -1.71 -2.75 -16.64
CA GLY A 118 -1.74 -2.86 -18.09
C GLY A 118 -2.41 -4.16 -18.55
N ARG A 119 -2.02 -5.28 -17.96
CA ARG A 119 -2.65 -6.58 -18.24
C ARG A 119 -4.16 -6.57 -17.93
N SER A 120 -4.58 -5.92 -16.85
CA SER A 120 -5.99 -5.85 -16.48
C SER A 120 -6.82 -5.04 -17.47
N VAL A 121 -6.24 -4.02 -18.10
CA VAL A 121 -6.89 -3.23 -19.18
C VAL A 121 -7.12 -4.10 -20.41
N VAL A 122 -6.13 -4.88 -20.83
CA VAL A 122 -6.26 -5.80 -21.97
C VAL A 122 -7.34 -6.85 -21.71
N ILE A 123 -7.40 -7.41 -20.49
CA ILE A 123 -8.42 -8.39 -20.09
C ILE A 123 -9.81 -7.76 -20.16
N LEU A 124 -10.00 -6.56 -19.57
CA LEU A 124 -11.30 -5.88 -19.58
C LEU A 124 -11.78 -5.56 -21.00
N ALA A 125 -10.89 -5.10 -21.89
CA ALA A 125 -11.23 -4.83 -23.28
C ALA A 125 -11.66 -6.11 -24.02
N LYS A 126 -10.98 -7.23 -23.75
CA LYS A 126 -11.36 -8.53 -24.31
C LYS A 126 -12.70 -9.02 -23.79
N GLU A 127 -12.96 -8.92 -22.50
CA GLU A 127 -14.21 -9.40 -21.87
C GLU A 127 -15.42 -8.57 -22.30
N LYS A 128 -15.31 -7.24 -22.33
CA LYS A 128 -16.42 -6.34 -22.62
C LYS A 128 -16.73 -6.18 -24.11
N PHE A 129 -15.69 -6.12 -24.94
CA PHE A 129 -15.82 -5.77 -26.35
C PHE A 129 -15.36 -6.87 -27.29
N ASN A 130 -15.01 -8.05 -26.77
CA ASN A 130 -14.45 -9.17 -27.55
C ASN A 130 -13.27 -8.77 -28.46
N ILE A 131 -12.53 -7.75 -28.04
CA ILE A 131 -11.34 -7.29 -28.75
C ILE A 131 -10.27 -8.36 -28.56
N ARG A 132 -10.05 -9.18 -29.59
CA ARG A 132 -9.01 -10.21 -29.55
C ARG A 132 -7.65 -9.54 -29.63
N GLY A 133 -6.66 -10.16 -28.98
CA GLY A 133 -5.27 -9.69 -29.08
C GLY A 133 -4.86 -9.64 -30.55
N ARG A 134 -4.47 -8.47 -31.02
CA ARG A 134 -3.90 -8.32 -32.36
C ARG A 134 -2.55 -9.02 -32.37
N GLU A 135 -2.23 -9.70 -33.45
CA GLU A 135 -0.87 -10.22 -33.61
C GLU A 135 0.09 -9.04 -33.66
N LEU A 136 1.05 -9.02 -32.74
CA LEU A 136 2.10 -7.98 -32.62
C LEU A 136 3.07 -7.98 -33.81
N SER A 137 2.76 -8.73 -34.87
CA SER A 137 3.59 -8.92 -36.05
C SER A 137 3.49 -7.79 -37.09
N ASP A 138 2.62 -6.78 -36.88
CA ASP A 138 2.58 -5.63 -37.77
C ASP A 138 3.85 -4.79 -37.59
N LYS A 139 4.69 -4.83 -38.65
CA LYS A 139 6.01 -4.22 -38.71
C LYS A 139 6.06 -2.71 -38.53
N ASN A 140 4.91 -2.06 -38.39
CA ASN A 140 4.76 -0.60 -38.26
C ASN A 140 4.31 -0.15 -36.88
N MET A 141 4.37 -1.01 -35.85
CA MET A 141 4.02 -0.63 -34.48
C MET A 141 5.26 -0.35 -33.64
N THR A 142 5.34 0.82 -33.06
CA THR A 142 6.38 1.19 -32.08
C THR A 142 5.74 1.35 -30.70
N PHE A 143 6.08 0.43 -29.81
CA PHE A 143 5.55 0.45 -28.45
C PHE A 143 6.38 1.33 -27.53
N ILE A 144 5.70 2.11 -26.69
CA ILE A 144 6.29 2.94 -25.64
C ILE A 144 5.93 2.31 -24.30
N PRO A 145 6.91 1.63 -23.64
CA PRO A 145 6.66 0.98 -22.36
C PRO A 145 6.44 2.00 -21.26
N PHE A 146 5.67 1.62 -20.25
CA PHE A 146 5.49 2.45 -19.05
C PHE A 146 6.81 2.61 -18.29
N THR A 147 7.14 3.84 -17.91
CA THR A 147 8.24 4.13 -17.00
C THR A 147 7.76 5.00 -15.85
N ALA A 148 8.38 4.86 -14.68
CA ALA A 148 8.07 5.70 -13.50
C ALA A 148 8.38 7.19 -13.76
N LYS A 149 9.31 7.49 -14.67
CA LYS A 149 9.68 8.86 -15.05
C LYS A 149 8.63 9.50 -15.95
N THR A 150 8.16 8.79 -16.98
CA THR A 150 7.18 9.31 -17.93
C THR A 150 5.75 9.17 -17.43
N ARG A 151 5.47 8.20 -16.56
CA ARG A 151 4.14 7.83 -16.03
C ARG A 151 3.09 7.62 -17.14
N MET A 152 3.56 7.20 -18.31
CA MET A 152 2.79 7.07 -19.53
C MET A 152 3.30 5.87 -20.32
N SER A 153 2.40 5.16 -21.00
CA SER A 153 2.69 4.12 -21.99
C SER A 153 1.91 4.39 -23.27
N GLY A 154 2.28 3.77 -24.35
CA GLY A 154 1.60 4.00 -25.61
C GLY A 154 2.07 3.16 -26.76
N VAL A 155 1.56 3.47 -27.94
CA VAL A 155 1.92 2.86 -29.20
C VAL A 155 1.78 3.87 -30.34
N ASP A 156 2.71 3.85 -31.25
CA ASP A 156 2.65 4.55 -32.53
C ASP A 156 2.47 3.52 -33.64
N TYR A 157 1.44 3.69 -34.45
CA TYR A 157 1.14 2.80 -35.59
C TYR A 157 0.43 3.55 -36.70
N ASP A 158 0.79 3.30 -37.94
CA ASP A 158 0.16 3.87 -39.15
C ASP A 158 -0.11 5.38 -39.05
N GLY A 159 0.84 6.13 -38.51
CA GLY A 159 0.72 7.59 -38.32
C GLY A 159 -0.22 8.01 -37.18
N ASN A 160 -0.73 7.07 -36.40
CA ASN A 160 -1.51 7.35 -35.21
C ASN A 160 -0.62 7.21 -33.97
N GLU A 161 -0.87 8.07 -33.01
CA GLU A 161 -0.21 8.11 -31.71
C GLU A 161 -1.23 7.88 -30.61
N ILE A 162 -1.11 6.77 -29.87
CA ILE A 162 -1.94 6.49 -28.71
C ILE A 162 -1.09 6.57 -27.45
N ARG A 163 -1.60 7.27 -26.45
CA ARG A 163 -0.97 7.41 -25.13
C ARG A 163 -1.98 7.13 -24.02
N LYS A 164 -1.49 6.47 -22.97
CA LYS A 164 -2.24 6.16 -21.76
C LYS A 164 -1.36 6.48 -20.55
N GLY A 165 -1.89 7.19 -19.57
CA GLY A 165 -1.12 7.55 -18.39
C GLY A 165 -1.93 8.21 -17.28
N ALA A 166 -1.23 8.64 -16.24
CA ALA A 166 -1.81 9.37 -15.13
C ALA A 166 -2.41 10.71 -15.61
N ALA A 167 -3.50 11.14 -14.98
CA ALA A 167 -4.28 12.29 -15.44
C ALA A 167 -3.45 13.57 -15.58
N ASP A 168 -2.60 13.87 -14.60
CA ASP A 168 -1.70 15.03 -14.60
C ASP A 168 -0.69 15.00 -15.77
N THR A 169 -0.13 13.82 -16.02
CA THR A 169 0.82 13.61 -17.12
C THR A 169 0.14 13.74 -18.47
N MET A 170 -1.05 13.14 -18.62
CA MET A 170 -1.80 13.19 -19.86
C MET A 170 -2.37 14.59 -20.15
N GLN A 171 -2.77 15.33 -19.12
CA GLN A 171 -3.18 16.73 -19.26
C GLN A 171 -2.02 17.56 -19.86
N LYS A 172 -0.84 17.44 -19.26
CA LYS A 172 0.35 18.14 -19.75
C LYS A 172 0.69 17.74 -21.19
N TYR A 173 0.76 16.44 -21.45
CA TYR A 173 1.07 15.91 -22.78
C TYR A 173 0.11 16.41 -23.86
N VAL A 174 -1.20 16.33 -23.63
CA VAL A 174 -2.22 16.75 -24.59
C VAL A 174 -2.15 18.25 -24.83
N THR A 175 -2.00 19.07 -23.78
CA THR A 175 -1.94 20.53 -23.86
C THR A 175 -0.68 21.02 -24.58
N GLU A 176 0.48 20.43 -24.29
CA GLU A 176 1.76 20.79 -24.94
C GLU A 176 1.77 20.46 -26.44
N ASN A 177 0.95 19.49 -26.88
CA ASN A 177 0.80 19.10 -28.28
C ASN A 177 -0.44 19.70 -28.96
N GLY A 178 -1.00 20.77 -28.39
CA GLY A 178 -2.10 21.53 -29.01
C GLY A 178 -3.48 20.91 -28.89
N GLY A 179 -3.63 19.85 -28.10
CA GLY A 179 -4.93 19.26 -27.77
C GLY A 179 -5.62 19.96 -26.62
N VAL A 180 -6.86 19.59 -26.35
CA VAL A 180 -7.68 20.14 -25.26
C VAL A 180 -7.92 19.07 -24.19
N TYR A 181 -7.66 19.45 -22.94
CA TYR A 181 -8.07 18.66 -21.77
C TYR A 181 -9.41 19.21 -21.28
N SER A 182 -10.50 18.45 -21.55
CA SER A 182 -11.86 18.93 -21.31
C SER A 182 -12.23 18.95 -19.81
N GLU A 183 -13.17 19.84 -19.45
CA GLU A 183 -13.75 19.85 -18.10
C GLU A 183 -14.48 18.55 -17.77
N GLU A 184 -15.07 17.88 -18.76
CA GLU A 184 -15.72 16.58 -18.59
C GLU A 184 -14.69 15.53 -18.14
N CYS A 185 -13.51 15.48 -18.79
CA CYS A 185 -12.44 14.57 -18.40
C CYS A 185 -11.97 14.85 -16.97
N ASP A 186 -11.76 16.12 -16.62
CA ASP A 186 -11.32 16.51 -15.27
C ASP A 186 -12.34 16.12 -14.19
N ARG A 187 -13.63 16.32 -14.47
CA ARG A 187 -14.72 15.92 -13.58
C ARG A 187 -14.74 14.40 -13.34
N ILE A 188 -14.61 13.60 -14.39
CA ILE A 188 -14.58 12.13 -14.29
C ILE A 188 -13.35 11.66 -13.52
N VAL A 189 -12.19 12.24 -13.80
CA VAL A 189 -10.93 11.94 -13.06
C VAL A 189 -11.09 12.21 -11.58
N LYS A 190 -11.64 13.36 -11.19
CA LYS A 190 -11.90 13.72 -9.79
C LYS A 190 -12.93 12.80 -9.14
N GLU A 191 -13.98 12.43 -9.85
CA GLU A 191 -15.00 11.51 -9.34
C GLU A 191 -14.42 10.13 -9.04
N ILE A 192 -13.59 9.58 -9.92
CA ILE A 192 -12.90 8.29 -9.72
C ILE A 192 -11.97 8.38 -8.52
N ALA A 193 -11.16 9.44 -8.43
CA ALA A 193 -10.23 9.65 -7.33
C ALA A 193 -10.94 9.77 -5.98
N ASN A 194 -12.03 10.53 -5.91
CA ASN A 194 -12.83 10.69 -4.69
C ASN A 194 -13.48 9.38 -4.23
N LYS A 195 -13.77 8.47 -5.15
CA LYS A 195 -14.26 7.10 -4.84
C LYS A 195 -13.14 6.12 -4.48
N GLY A 196 -11.89 6.61 -4.36
CA GLY A 196 -10.72 5.80 -4.03
C GLY A 196 -10.18 4.94 -5.17
N GLY A 197 -10.64 5.16 -6.40
CA GLY A 197 -10.12 4.55 -7.61
C GLY A 197 -8.91 5.31 -8.16
N THR A 198 -8.27 4.74 -9.17
CA THR A 198 -7.19 5.41 -9.91
C THR A 198 -7.64 5.63 -11.35
N PRO A 199 -7.70 6.89 -11.81
CA PRO A 199 -8.01 7.21 -13.18
C PRO A 199 -6.75 7.11 -14.06
N LEU A 200 -6.85 6.45 -15.21
CA LEU A 200 -5.89 6.54 -16.30
C LEU A 200 -6.56 7.17 -17.51
N VAL A 201 -5.97 8.23 -18.04
CA VAL A 201 -6.48 8.94 -19.22
C VAL A 201 -5.88 8.32 -20.48
N VAL A 202 -6.69 8.17 -21.52
CA VAL A 202 -6.30 7.66 -22.84
C VAL A 202 -6.54 8.75 -23.88
N ALA A 203 -5.51 9.00 -24.69
CA ALA A 203 -5.58 9.94 -25.82
C ALA A 203 -5.09 9.27 -27.11
N LYS A 204 -5.68 9.66 -28.23
CA LYS A 204 -5.26 9.32 -29.57
C LYS A 204 -5.06 10.59 -30.36
N ASN A 205 -3.89 10.74 -30.98
CA ASN A 205 -3.51 11.93 -31.76
C ASN A 205 -3.79 13.24 -30.99
N HIS A 206 -3.35 13.28 -29.73
CA HIS A 206 -3.51 14.41 -28.79
C HIS A 206 -4.98 14.76 -28.43
N LYS A 207 -5.95 13.94 -28.87
CA LYS A 207 -7.36 14.06 -28.46
C LYS A 207 -7.68 13.03 -27.39
N ILE A 208 -8.24 13.46 -26.27
CA ILE A 208 -8.67 12.57 -25.20
C ILE A 208 -9.86 11.75 -25.68
N LEU A 209 -9.81 10.44 -25.51
CA LEU A 209 -10.91 9.51 -25.77
C LEU A 209 -11.70 9.21 -24.51
N GLY A 210 -11.06 9.17 -23.36
CA GLY A 210 -11.73 8.86 -22.11
C GLY A 210 -10.78 8.46 -20.99
N VAL A 211 -11.39 7.90 -19.95
CA VAL A 211 -10.73 7.53 -18.71
C VAL A 211 -10.98 6.06 -18.39
N ILE A 212 -9.94 5.36 -18.02
CA ILE A 212 -10.00 3.99 -17.47
C ILE A 212 -10.11 4.09 -15.97
N HIS A 213 -11.11 3.46 -15.38
CA HIS A 213 -11.26 3.36 -13.93
C HIS A 213 -10.56 2.12 -13.41
N LEU A 214 -9.45 2.29 -12.69
CA LEU A 214 -8.80 1.22 -11.96
C LEU A 214 -9.29 1.18 -10.51
N LYS A 215 -9.65 -0.01 -10.03
CA LYS A 215 -10.05 -0.27 -8.64
C LYS A 215 -9.02 -1.13 -7.94
N ASP A 216 -8.79 -0.86 -6.65
CA ASP A 216 -8.02 -1.75 -5.79
C ASP A 216 -8.77 -3.07 -5.57
N ILE A 217 -8.05 -4.17 -5.64
CA ILE A 217 -8.61 -5.50 -5.36
C ILE A 217 -8.54 -5.74 -3.85
N ILE A 218 -9.70 -5.85 -3.21
CA ILE A 218 -9.80 -6.19 -1.80
C ILE A 218 -9.49 -7.68 -1.63
N LYS A 219 -8.69 -8.01 -0.62
CA LYS A 219 -8.39 -9.41 -0.27
C LYS A 219 -9.65 -10.12 0.17
N GLN A 220 -9.78 -11.40 -0.20
CA GLN A 220 -10.89 -12.24 0.27
C GLN A 220 -10.84 -12.40 1.79
N GLY A 221 -12.01 -12.49 2.43
CA GLY A 221 -12.13 -12.69 3.88
C GLY A 221 -11.86 -11.43 4.73
N VAL A 222 -11.56 -10.27 4.13
CA VAL A 222 -11.32 -9.02 4.88
C VAL A 222 -12.56 -8.56 5.63
N LYS A 223 -13.74 -8.69 5.03
CA LYS A 223 -15.02 -8.29 5.65
C LYS A 223 -15.28 -9.08 6.93
N GLU A 224 -15.06 -10.37 6.89
CA GLU A 224 -15.19 -11.29 8.02
C GLU A 224 -14.18 -10.96 9.12
N LYS A 225 -12.92 -10.72 8.74
CA LYS A 225 -11.85 -10.29 9.68
C LYS A 225 -12.18 -8.98 10.39
N PHE A 226 -12.74 -7.99 9.67
CA PHE A 226 -13.20 -6.76 10.30
C PHE A 226 -14.39 -6.98 11.24
N ALA A 227 -15.31 -7.89 10.91
CA ALA A 227 -16.41 -8.23 11.79
C ALA A 227 -15.92 -8.89 13.08
N ASP A 228 -14.89 -9.72 13.00
CA ASP A 228 -14.29 -10.38 14.18
C ASP A 228 -13.52 -9.36 15.05
N LEU A 229 -12.71 -8.48 14.43
CA LEU A 229 -12.00 -7.42 15.15
C LEU A 229 -12.93 -6.46 15.90
N ARG A 230 -14.15 -6.22 15.38
CA ARG A 230 -15.13 -5.37 16.07
C ARG A 230 -15.82 -6.03 17.29
N LYS A 231 -15.70 -7.35 17.42
CA LYS A 231 -16.24 -8.11 18.54
C LYS A 231 -15.25 -8.23 19.70
N MET A 232 -13.98 -7.99 19.42
CA MET A 232 -12.90 -7.98 20.42
C MET A 232 -12.85 -6.66 21.17
#